data_eded81751fdaaafdc0751e1fd3e696c3
#
_entry.id   eded81751fdaaafdc0751e1fd3e696c3
#
_cell.length_a   1.000
_cell.length_b   1.000
_cell.length_c   1.000
_cell.angle_alpha   90.00
_cell.angle_beta   90.00
_cell.angle_gamma   90.00
#
_symmetry.space_group_name_H-M   'P 1'
#
loop_
_entity.id
_entity.type
_entity.pdbx_description
1 polymer ?
#
loop_
_entity_poly.entity_id
_entity_poly.type
_entity_poly.pdbx_seq_one_letter_code
_entity_poly.pdbx_strand_id
1 'polypeptide(L)'
;MPTFLEAHKVFSHLYLLSPGPDPVSIRDQMLRGRLIVEELIHKNIINKDKPLLVVGGGAGGVTAAMFAAEKSIHTTLVERKRRLFSVQRYSSRFIHPTQYDWPVDHYREGNAFWNGLPMPLPFAANNCQVLVTNWDIEFNEFANNNHNVFRPMLNTAIINI
;
A
#
# COMPACT_ATOMS: atom_id res chain seq x y z
N MET A 1 13.93 -18.38 -11.34
CA MET A 1 13.16 -17.13 -11.44
C MET A 1 13.30 -16.38 -10.13
N PRO A 2 13.44 -15.05 -10.13
CA PRO A 2 13.45 -14.29 -8.87
C PRO A 2 12.12 -14.49 -8.13
N THR A 3 12.18 -14.49 -6.81
CA THR A 3 10.97 -14.48 -5.98
C THR A 3 10.25 -13.13 -6.12
N PHE A 4 8.98 -13.06 -5.70
CA PHE A 4 8.22 -11.81 -5.74
C PHE A 4 8.98 -10.66 -5.04
N LEU A 5 9.53 -10.91 -3.86
CA LEU A 5 10.27 -9.89 -3.13
C LEU A 5 11.58 -9.47 -3.82
N GLU A 6 12.29 -10.41 -4.45
CA GLU A 6 13.51 -10.10 -5.21
C GLU A 6 13.23 -9.22 -6.43
N ALA A 7 12.09 -9.41 -7.10
CA ALA A 7 11.68 -8.58 -8.21
C ALA A 7 11.40 -7.11 -7.80
N HIS A 8 11.10 -6.86 -6.54
CA HIS A 8 10.84 -5.53 -6.00
C HIS A 8 12.04 -4.92 -5.27
N LYS A 9 13.11 -5.70 -5.06
CA LYS A 9 14.30 -5.26 -4.35
C LYS A 9 15.22 -4.44 -5.25
N VAL A 10 15.57 -3.23 -4.82
CA VAL A 10 16.50 -2.34 -5.55
C VAL A 10 17.87 -2.34 -4.91
N PHE A 11 17.92 -2.25 -3.57
CA PHE A 11 19.14 -2.32 -2.77
C PHE A 11 18.90 -3.16 -1.52
N SER A 12 19.94 -3.33 -0.71
CA SER A 12 19.79 -3.93 0.60
C SER A 12 18.74 -3.14 1.39
N HIS A 13 17.67 -3.83 1.82
CA HIS A 13 16.57 -3.24 2.59
C HIS A 13 15.74 -2.14 1.91
N LEU A 14 15.88 -1.94 0.59
CA LEU A 14 15.08 -1.00 -0.19
C LEU A 14 14.26 -1.75 -1.25
N TYR A 15 12.94 -1.55 -1.21
CA TYR A 15 11.97 -2.21 -2.09
C TYR A 15 11.06 -1.18 -2.75
N LEU A 16 10.75 -1.35 -4.03
CA LEU A 16 9.81 -0.52 -4.77
C LEU A 16 8.51 -1.28 -5.03
N LEU A 17 7.37 -0.63 -4.79
CA LEU A 17 6.05 -1.22 -5.09
C LEU A 17 5.82 -1.41 -6.59
N SER A 18 6.42 -0.57 -7.42
CA SER A 18 6.32 -0.65 -8.89
C SER A 18 7.70 -0.52 -9.52
N PRO A 19 8.48 -1.60 -9.62
CA PRO A 19 9.84 -1.55 -10.14
C PRO A 19 9.92 -1.47 -11.67
N GLY A 20 8.82 -1.66 -12.39
CA GLY A 20 8.78 -1.71 -13.85
C GLY A 20 7.89 -0.66 -14.51
N PRO A 21 7.97 -0.52 -15.84
CA PRO A 21 7.18 0.40 -16.64
C PRO A 21 5.73 -0.08 -16.86
N ASP A 22 5.38 -1.26 -16.38
CA ASP A 22 4.08 -1.86 -16.63
C ASP A 22 2.94 -1.05 -15.99
N PRO A 23 1.84 -0.86 -16.72
CA PRO A 23 0.67 -0.22 -16.15
C PRO A 23 0.13 -1.06 -15.00
N VAL A 24 -0.09 -0.40 -13.87
CA VAL A 24 -0.63 -1.04 -12.67
C VAL A 24 -1.89 -0.30 -12.21
N SER A 25 -2.91 -1.05 -11.84
CA SER A 25 -4.11 -0.48 -11.25
C SER A 25 -3.84 0.00 -9.81
N ILE A 26 -4.75 0.82 -9.29
CA ILE A 26 -4.67 1.24 -7.87
C ILE A 26 -4.76 0.01 -6.96
N ARG A 27 -5.64 -0.93 -7.30
CA ARG A 27 -5.80 -2.17 -6.56
C ARG A 27 -4.53 -3.02 -6.58
N ASP A 28 -3.86 -3.13 -7.74
CA ASP A 28 -2.57 -3.84 -7.84
C ASP A 28 -1.52 -3.22 -6.93
N GLN A 29 -1.47 -1.89 -6.87
CA GLN A 29 -0.54 -1.20 -5.98
C GLN A 29 -0.83 -1.49 -4.50
N MET A 30 -2.10 -1.50 -4.11
CA MET A 30 -2.50 -1.84 -2.76
C MET A 30 -2.15 -3.30 -2.43
N LEU A 31 -2.43 -4.20 -3.35
CA LEU A 31 -2.14 -5.61 -3.20
C LEU A 31 -0.63 -5.88 -3.12
N ARG A 32 0.15 -5.27 -4.01
CA ARG A 32 1.63 -5.34 -3.97
C ARG A 32 2.17 -4.82 -2.64
N GLY A 33 1.62 -3.69 -2.15
CA GLY A 33 2.00 -3.14 -0.86
C GLY A 33 1.80 -4.12 0.28
N ARG A 34 0.65 -4.79 0.33
CA ARG A 34 0.36 -5.83 1.30
C ARG A 34 1.31 -7.03 1.16
N LEU A 35 1.44 -7.58 -0.05
CA LEU A 35 2.25 -8.77 -0.32
C LEU A 35 3.74 -8.56 -0.01
N ILE A 36 4.29 -7.39 -0.35
CA ILE A 36 5.68 -7.07 0.01
C ILE A 36 5.86 -7.12 1.53
N VAL A 37 4.97 -6.49 2.28
CA VAL A 37 5.04 -6.52 3.75
C VAL A 37 4.90 -7.93 4.30
N GLU A 38 3.98 -8.73 3.77
CA GLU A 38 3.79 -10.12 4.16
C GLU A 38 5.06 -10.96 3.94
N GLU A 39 5.71 -10.82 2.78
CA GLU A 39 6.98 -11.47 2.47
C GLU A 39 8.13 -10.98 3.36
N LEU A 40 8.20 -9.68 3.65
CA LEU A 40 9.20 -9.12 4.55
C LEU A 40 9.08 -9.68 5.96
N ILE A 41 7.85 -9.84 6.46
CA ILE A 41 7.57 -10.47 7.76
C ILE A 41 7.95 -11.95 7.71
N HIS A 42 7.48 -12.68 6.70
CA HIS A 42 7.75 -14.11 6.56
C HIS A 42 9.25 -14.42 6.51
N LYS A 43 10.03 -13.58 5.83
CA LYS A 43 11.51 -13.69 5.76
C LYS A 43 12.23 -13.08 6.97
N ASN A 44 11.51 -12.63 7.99
CA ASN A 44 12.05 -11.98 9.19
C ASN A 44 12.97 -10.77 8.90
N ILE A 45 12.73 -10.09 7.78
CA ILE A 45 13.43 -8.86 7.40
C ILE A 45 12.90 -7.69 8.25
N ILE A 46 11.58 -7.65 8.47
CA ILE A 46 10.92 -6.78 9.43
C ILE A 46 10.21 -7.61 10.51
N ASN A 47 10.20 -7.12 11.71
CA ASN A 47 9.52 -7.71 12.87
C ASN A 47 9.33 -6.64 13.95
N LYS A 48 8.89 -7.00 15.16
CA LYS A 48 8.68 -6.04 16.26
C LYS A 48 9.91 -5.21 16.63
N ASP A 49 11.11 -5.76 16.42
CA ASP A 49 12.39 -5.11 16.73
C ASP A 49 13.04 -4.45 15.50
N LYS A 50 12.51 -4.75 14.30
CA LYS A 50 12.99 -4.24 13.02
C LYS A 50 11.85 -3.46 12.34
N PRO A 51 11.82 -2.13 12.56
CA PRO A 51 10.72 -1.29 12.08
C PRO A 51 10.71 -1.15 10.54
N LEU A 52 9.58 -0.70 10.02
CA LEU A 52 9.37 -0.41 8.61
C LEU A 52 9.24 1.11 8.38
N LEU A 53 9.99 1.61 7.40
CA LEU A 53 9.77 2.93 6.83
C LEU A 53 9.08 2.79 5.47
N VAL A 54 7.94 3.43 5.31
CA VAL A 54 7.21 3.53 4.05
C VAL A 54 7.29 4.96 3.53
N VAL A 55 7.75 5.14 2.30
CA VAL A 55 7.88 6.45 1.66
C VAL A 55 6.85 6.57 0.54
N GLY A 56 5.93 7.51 0.69
CA GLY A 56 4.85 7.81 -0.25
C GLY A 56 3.46 7.45 0.28
N GLY A 57 2.60 8.46 0.37
CA GLY A 57 1.22 8.37 0.88
C GLY A 57 0.18 8.10 -0.21
N GLY A 58 0.52 7.38 -1.26
CA GLY A 58 -0.43 6.84 -2.23
C GLY A 58 -1.13 5.58 -1.70
N ALA A 59 -2.11 5.07 -2.44
CA ALA A 59 -2.92 3.91 -2.02
C ALA A 59 -2.06 2.69 -1.65
N GLY A 60 -1.03 2.37 -2.45
CA GLY A 60 -0.12 1.24 -2.18
C GLY A 60 0.73 1.44 -0.93
N GLY A 61 1.32 2.63 -0.76
CA GLY A 61 2.15 2.93 0.41
C GLY A 61 1.34 2.96 1.71
N VAL A 62 0.16 3.58 1.68
CA VAL A 62 -0.75 3.57 2.84
C VAL A 62 -1.18 2.16 3.20
N THR A 63 -1.55 1.35 2.21
CA THR A 63 -1.90 -0.07 2.45
C THR A 63 -0.75 -0.84 3.08
N ALA A 64 0.48 -0.69 2.54
CA ALA A 64 1.66 -1.34 3.10
C ALA A 64 1.90 -0.93 4.56
N ALA A 65 1.80 0.38 4.84
CA ALA A 65 2.06 0.92 6.17
C ALA A 65 0.99 0.48 7.20
N MET A 66 -0.29 0.54 6.84
CA MET A 66 -1.37 0.08 7.72
C MET A 66 -1.27 -1.42 7.97
N PHE A 67 -1.07 -2.21 6.92
CA PHE A 67 -0.94 -3.66 7.06
C PHE A 67 0.24 -4.08 7.94
N ALA A 68 1.39 -3.41 7.83
CA ALA A 68 2.52 -3.67 8.72
C ALA A 68 2.19 -3.35 10.19
N ALA A 69 1.53 -2.21 10.44
CA ALA A 69 1.13 -1.82 11.78
C ALA A 69 0.08 -2.77 12.39
N GLU A 70 -0.89 -3.30 11.60
CA GLU A 70 -1.80 -4.38 12.02
C GLU A 70 -1.06 -5.63 12.48
N LYS A 71 0.12 -5.89 11.93
CA LYS A 71 0.99 -7.00 12.35
C LYS A 71 1.92 -6.61 13.51
N SER A 72 1.63 -5.50 14.19
CA SER A 72 2.43 -4.97 15.31
C SER A 72 3.87 -4.64 14.94
N ILE A 73 4.14 -4.30 13.69
CA ILE A 73 5.43 -3.79 13.23
C ILE A 73 5.43 -2.26 13.43
N HIS A 74 6.42 -1.75 14.15
CA HIS A 74 6.62 -0.30 14.26
C HIS A 74 6.82 0.30 12.87
N THR A 75 5.87 1.11 12.42
CA THR A 75 5.83 1.60 11.05
C THR A 75 5.76 3.12 11.01
N THR A 76 6.66 3.73 10.24
CA THR A 76 6.61 5.15 9.92
C THR A 76 6.21 5.31 8.45
N LEU A 77 5.14 6.08 8.19
CA LEU A 77 4.71 6.48 6.85
C LEU A 77 5.11 7.95 6.61
N VAL A 78 5.92 8.20 5.59
CA VAL A 78 6.34 9.55 5.21
C VAL A 78 5.69 9.96 3.90
N GLU A 79 5.03 11.12 3.88
CA GLU A 79 4.46 11.71 2.67
C GLU A 79 4.88 13.19 2.57
N ARG A 80 5.42 13.58 1.41
CA ARG A 80 5.87 14.94 1.17
C ARG A 80 4.74 15.97 1.07
N LYS A 81 3.54 15.53 0.69
CA LYS A 81 2.37 16.39 0.61
C LYS A 81 1.62 16.46 1.94
N ARG A 82 0.80 17.48 2.08
CA ARG A 82 -0.05 17.67 3.28
C ARG A 82 -1.15 16.62 3.42
N ARG A 83 -1.51 15.95 2.31
CA ARG A 83 -2.62 15.00 2.27
C ARG A 83 -2.19 13.72 1.54
N LEU A 84 -2.70 12.62 2.02
CA LEU A 84 -2.57 11.31 1.37
C LEU A 84 -3.37 11.23 0.07
N PHE A 85 -3.12 10.22 -0.72
CA PHE A 85 -3.86 9.89 -1.93
C PHE A 85 -3.94 11.05 -2.95
N SER A 86 -2.88 11.84 -3.03
CA SER A 86 -2.91 13.10 -3.78
C SER A 86 -3.22 12.94 -5.28
N VAL A 87 -2.89 11.81 -5.89
CA VAL A 87 -3.21 11.52 -7.30
C VAL A 87 -4.70 11.24 -7.46
N GLN A 88 -5.27 10.42 -6.58
CA GLN A 88 -6.67 10.02 -6.63
C GLN A 88 -7.59 11.15 -6.19
N ARG A 89 -7.17 11.95 -5.21
CA ARG A 89 -7.96 13.03 -4.61
C ARG A 89 -8.48 14.07 -5.61
N TYR A 90 -7.68 14.33 -6.64
CA TYR A 90 -8.02 15.31 -7.68
C TYR A 90 -8.51 14.67 -8.97
N SER A 91 -8.74 13.36 -8.99
CA SER A 91 -9.24 12.63 -10.13
C SER A 91 -10.75 12.44 -10.06
N SER A 92 -11.45 12.80 -11.12
CA SER A 92 -12.87 12.52 -11.30
C SER A 92 -13.16 11.14 -11.93
N ARG A 93 -12.11 10.32 -12.13
CA ARG A 93 -12.27 9.00 -12.74
C ARG A 93 -13.10 8.08 -11.87
N PHE A 94 -13.95 7.30 -12.51
CA PHE A 94 -14.58 6.15 -11.90
C PHE A 94 -13.57 4.99 -11.87
N ILE A 95 -13.45 4.33 -10.73
CA ILE A 95 -12.54 3.20 -10.53
C ILE A 95 -13.37 1.98 -10.19
N HIS A 96 -13.04 0.89 -10.85
CA HIS A 96 -13.61 -0.42 -10.57
C HIS A 96 -12.50 -1.36 -10.06
N PRO A 97 -12.73 -2.11 -8.99
CA PRO A 97 -11.67 -2.95 -8.39
C PRO A 97 -11.15 -4.05 -9.33
N THR A 98 -11.93 -4.44 -10.33
CA THR A 98 -11.60 -5.56 -11.21
C THR A 98 -11.42 -5.18 -12.67
N GLN A 99 -11.72 -3.94 -13.07
CA GLN A 99 -11.79 -3.57 -14.49
C GLN A 99 -10.42 -3.42 -15.17
N TYR A 100 -9.37 -3.16 -14.40
CA TYR A 100 -8.03 -2.85 -14.89
C TYR A 100 -6.94 -3.62 -14.15
N ASP A 101 -7.27 -4.80 -13.61
CA ASP A 101 -6.28 -5.64 -12.96
C ASP A 101 -5.33 -6.23 -14.01
N TRP A 102 -4.04 -6.16 -13.74
CA TRP A 102 -3.00 -6.73 -14.56
C TRP A 102 -2.10 -7.62 -13.68
N PRO A 103 -1.70 -8.79 -14.17
CA PRO A 103 -2.07 -9.40 -15.46
C PRO A 103 -3.51 -9.93 -15.49
N VAL A 104 -4.09 -9.94 -16.68
CA VAL A 104 -5.48 -10.35 -16.96
C VAL A 104 -5.80 -11.78 -16.50
N ASP A 105 -4.80 -12.60 -16.30
CA ASP A 105 -4.94 -13.99 -15.86
C ASP A 105 -5.54 -14.10 -14.44
N HIS A 106 -5.28 -13.14 -13.56
CA HIS A 106 -5.94 -13.07 -12.25
C HIS A 106 -7.46 -12.88 -12.37
N TYR A 107 -7.89 -12.33 -13.46
CA TYR A 107 -9.27 -12.06 -13.78
C TYR A 107 -10.00 -13.32 -14.28
N ARG A 108 -9.32 -14.11 -15.11
CA ARG A 108 -9.89 -15.32 -15.74
C ARG A 108 -10.07 -16.47 -14.77
N GLU A 109 -9.20 -16.56 -13.80
CA GLU A 109 -9.24 -17.65 -12.82
C GLU A 109 -10.27 -17.43 -11.73
N GLY A 110 -11.08 -16.36 -11.81
CA GLY A 110 -12.11 -16.05 -10.82
C GLY A 110 -11.54 -15.96 -9.41
N ASN A 111 -10.33 -15.41 -9.29
CA ASN A 111 -9.45 -15.67 -8.18
C ASN A 111 -10.01 -15.04 -6.90
N ALA A 112 -10.84 -15.83 -6.22
CA ALA A 112 -11.27 -15.59 -4.85
C ALA A 112 -10.08 -15.23 -3.93
N PHE A 113 -8.87 -15.71 -4.23
CA PHE A 113 -7.66 -15.41 -3.49
C PHE A 113 -7.38 -13.90 -3.43
N TRP A 114 -7.34 -13.23 -4.59
CA TRP A 114 -7.06 -11.80 -4.63
C TRP A 114 -8.24 -10.94 -4.16
N ASN A 115 -9.46 -11.38 -4.47
CA ASN A 115 -10.69 -10.69 -4.05
C ASN A 115 -11.02 -10.93 -2.57
N GLY A 116 -10.57 -12.04 -2.00
CA GLY A 116 -10.80 -12.42 -0.61
C GLY A 116 -9.75 -11.94 0.37
N LEU A 117 -8.64 -11.33 -0.09
CA LEU A 117 -7.63 -10.79 0.81
C LEU A 117 -8.18 -9.55 1.52
N PRO A 118 -8.27 -9.55 2.86
CA PRO A 118 -8.68 -8.37 3.59
C PRO A 118 -7.66 -7.26 3.39
N MET A 119 -8.14 -6.09 2.99
CA MET A 119 -7.32 -4.91 2.73
C MET A 119 -7.58 -3.87 3.83
N PRO A 120 -6.55 -3.18 4.33
CA PRO A 120 -6.72 -2.14 5.34
C PRO A 120 -7.60 -0.96 4.86
N LEU A 121 -7.60 -0.70 3.55
CA LEU A 121 -8.45 0.31 2.94
C LEU A 121 -9.55 -0.37 2.13
N PRO A 122 -10.83 0.02 2.29
CA PRO A 122 -11.92 -0.52 1.52
C PRO A 122 -11.79 -0.10 0.05
N PHE A 123 -12.03 -1.05 -0.87
CA PHE A 123 -11.99 -0.79 -2.29
C PHE A 123 -13.27 -1.29 -2.97
N ALA A 124 -14.17 -0.36 -3.27
CA ALA A 124 -15.41 -0.61 -4.00
C ALA A 124 -15.45 0.23 -5.29
N ALA A 125 -16.24 -0.21 -6.27
CA ALA A 125 -16.45 0.55 -7.50
C ALA A 125 -17.06 1.93 -7.16
N ASN A 126 -16.32 2.99 -7.44
CA ASN A 126 -16.77 4.35 -7.18
C ASN A 126 -15.91 5.40 -7.91
N ASN A 127 -16.32 6.66 -7.82
CA ASN A 127 -15.48 7.79 -8.18
C ASN A 127 -14.29 7.91 -7.24
N CYS A 128 -13.12 8.27 -7.78
CA CYS A 128 -11.89 8.44 -7.00
C CYS A 128 -12.06 9.35 -5.79
N GLN A 129 -12.77 10.44 -5.92
CA GLN A 129 -12.97 11.40 -4.83
C GLN A 129 -13.76 10.80 -3.67
N VAL A 130 -14.78 9.99 -3.98
CA VAL A 130 -15.58 9.28 -2.95
C VAL A 130 -14.73 8.23 -2.25
N LEU A 131 -13.95 7.45 -3.03
CA LEU A 131 -13.01 6.47 -2.45
C LEU A 131 -12.01 7.13 -1.51
N VAL A 132 -11.40 8.24 -1.94
CA VAL A 132 -10.44 8.96 -1.11
C VAL A 132 -11.07 9.51 0.17
N THR A 133 -12.32 9.96 0.11
CA THR A 133 -13.03 10.41 1.32
C THR A 133 -13.20 9.27 2.31
N ASN A 134 -13.60 8.10 1.85
CA ASN A 134 -13.72 6.91 2.69
C ASN A 134 -12.34 6.46 3.24
N TRP A 135 -11.31 6.48 2.40
CA TRP A 135 -9.96 6.13 2.83
C TRP A 135 -9.37 7.11 3.85
N ASP A 136 -9.69 8.40 3.76
CA ASP A 136 -9.29 9.38 4.78
C ASP A 136 -9.91 9.05 6.14
N ILE A 137 -11.18 8.64 6.15
CA ILE A 137 -11.87 8.24 7.39
C ILE A 137 -11.20 7.01 7.99
N GLU A 138 -11.07 5.93 7.21
CA GLU A 138 -10.44 4.69 7.65
C GLU A 138 -9.00 4.90 8.13
N PHE A 139 -8.21 5.68 7.37
CA PHE A 139 -6.84 6.00 7.74
C PHE A 139 -6.75 6.75 9.08
N ASN A 140 -7.57 7.78 9.27
CA ASN A 140 -7.54 8.57 10.49
C ASN A 140 -7.97 7.76 11.71
N GLU A 141 -9.01 6.94 11.58
CA GLU A 141 -9.45 6.04 12.62
C GLU A 141 -8.35 5.01 12.95
N PHE A 142 -7.76 4.41 11.94
CA PHE A 142 -6.65 3.48 12.10
C PHE A 142 -5.46 4.12 12.80
N ALA A 143 -5.03 5.31 12.36
CA ALA A 143 -3.88 6.01 12.93
C ALA A 143 -4.09 6.36 14.41
N ASN A 144 -5.31 6.78 14.78
CA ASN A 144 -5.68 7.06 16.16
C ASN A 144 -5.63 5.81 17.05
N ASN A 145 -6.16 4.69 16.54
CA ASN A 145 -6.22 3.43 17.28
C ASN A 145 -4.86 2.72 17.40
N ASN A 146 -3.91 3.01 16.50
CA ASN A 146 -2.62 2.33 16.42
C ASN A 146 -1.42 3.27 16.67
N HIS A 147 -1.61 4.40 17.31
CA HIS A 147 -0.58 5.43 17.53
C HIS A 147 0.69 4.95 18.24
N ASN A 148 0.64 3.84 18.93
CA ASN A 148 1.77 3.19 19.60
C ASN A 148 2.72 2.46 18.64
N VAL A 149 2.24 2.01 17.48
CA VAL A 149 3.01 1.26 16.46
C VAL A 149 3.01 1.93 15.08
N PHE A 150 2.15 2.94 14.88
CA PHE A 150 1.98 3.60 13.59
C PHE A 150 2.19 5.12 13.70
N ARG A 151 3.16 5.64 12.93
CA ARG A 151 3.51 7.06 12.92
C ARG A 151 3.43 7.64 11.50
N PRO A 152 2.32 8.29 11.11
CA PRO A 152 2.27 9.06 9.87
C PRO A 152 2.97 10.40 10.01
N MET A 153 3.80 10.74 9.03
CA MET A 153 4.52 12.02 8.91
C MET A 153 4.18 12.65 7.56
N LEU A 154 3.18 13.52 7.57
CA LEU A 154 2.78 14.29 6.40
C LEU A 154 3.62 15.57 6.25
N ASN A 155 3.62 16.18 5.07
CA ASN A 155 4.41 17.36 4.75
C ASN A 155 5.91 17.17 5.06
N THR A 156 6.41 15.94 4.87
CA THR A 156 7.76 15.51 5.20
C THR A 156 8.40 14.84 4.00
N ALA A 157 9.57 15.28 3.60
CA ALA A 157 10.33 14.71 2.50
C ALA A 157 11.57 13.96 3.00
N ILE A 158 11.88 12.84 2.36
CA ILE A 158 13.18 12.16 2.52
C ILE A 158 14.16 12.83 1.56
N ILE A 159 15.29 13.27 2.07
CA ILE A 159 16.32 13.97 1.28
C ILE A 159 17.39 12.98 0.81
N ASN A 160 17.75 12.02 1.65
CA ASN A 160 18.71 10.96 1.34
C ASN A 160 18.24 9.62 1.94
N ILE A 161 18.45 8.55 1.22
CA ILE A 161 18.22 7.15 1.66
C ILE A 161 19.56 6.41 1.57
#